data_7054609203bd63ba30f3a40cfef95077
#
_entry.id   7054609203bd63ba30f3a40cfef95077
#
_cell.length_a   1.000
_cell.length_b   1.000
_cell.length_c   1.000
_cell.angle_alpha   90.00
_cell.angle_beta   90.00
_cell.angle_gamma   90.00
#
_symmetry.space_group_name_H-M   'P 1'
#
loop_
_entity.id
_entity.type
_entity.pdbx_description
1 polymer ?
#
loop_
_entity_poly.entity_id
_entity_poly.type
_entity_poly.pdbx_seq_one_letter_code
_entity_poly.pdbx_strand_id
1 'polypeptide(L)'
;MYKTRLPSLSEILILTLLLLAIIFVAVHQLSLPIQLAFIGCWFVVMGFGKYLGYHYHHLQKGVIAGVTQGMDAIMILIAVGALIGSWMAGGIVPNIIYLGLSVMDPALFLPAAFIICAITSLATGTSFGTAGTAGIAMMGIGAGFDLPPALVAGAAISGAYVGDKLSPLSDTTVMTASMCQVNLIAHIKSMLYVSVPACIIACIAFLLVGLGFDHDGGTGTAQQVMDAIAVHYTIGWYMLLPALIVIGLLMMRLPSF
;
A
#
# COMPACT_ATOMS: atom_id res chain seq x y z
N MET A 1 1.55 43.47 18.05
CA MET A 1 2.16 42.51 17.09
C MET A 1 2.67 41.35 17.89
N TYR A 2 2.01 40.17 17.82
CA TYR A 2 2.54 38.96 18.43
C TYR A 2 3.78 38.57 17.63
N LYS A 3 4.96 38.53 18.26
CA LYS A 3 6.18 37.99 17.63
C LYS A 3 5.98 36.48 17.41
N THR A 4 5.90 36.03 16.17
CA THR A 4 5.98 34.60 15.84
C THR A 4 7.34 34.06 16.26
N ARG A 5 7.37 32.95 16.99
CA ARG A 5 8.62 32.30 17.39
C ARG A 5 8.62 30.84 16.90
N LEU A 6 9.81 30.33 16.67
CA LEU A 6 9.97 28.91 16.41
C LEU A 6 9.75 28.08 17.70
N PRO A 7 9.17 26.90 17.63
CA PRO A 7 9.03 26.03 18.78
C PRO A 7 10.40 25.55 19.28
N SER A 8 10.54 25.42 20.59
CA SER A 8 11.69 24.77 21.20
C SER A 8 11.64 23.26 21.00
N LEU A 9 12.79 22.56 21.14
CA LEU A 9 12.85 21.11 21.02
C LEU A 9 11.90 20.42 22.02
N SER A 10 11.85 20.90 23.26
CA SER A 10 10.95 20.38 24.29
C SER A 10 9.47 20.54 23.91
N GLU A 11 9.09 21.68 23.34
CA GLU A 11 7.71 21.91 22.88
C GLU A 11 7.33 20.98 21.72
N ILE A 12 8.26 20.72 20.80
CA ILE A 12 8.05 19.77 19.71
C ILE A 12 7.85 18.35 20.26
N LEU A 13 8.71 17.91 21.18
CA LEU A 13 8.60 16.59 21.80
C LEU A 13 7.28 16.41 22.57
N ILE A 14 6.89 17.43 23.37
CA ILE A 14 5.63 17.41 24.11
C ILE A 14 4.44 17.34 23.14
N LEU A 15 4.45 18.15 22.09
CA LEU A 15 3.40 18.11 21.07
C LEU A 15 3.32 16.74 20.40
N THR A 16 4.44 16.17 19.99
CA THR A 16 4.49 14.85 19.34
C THR A 16 3.95 13.77 20.27
N LEU A 17 4.38 13.75 21.53
CA LEU A 17 3.86 12.78 22.52
C LEU A 17 2.36 12.96 22.76
N LEU A 18 1.87 14.19 22.83
CA LEU A 18 0.44 14.49 22.95
C LEU A 18 -0.36 13.98 21.76
N LEU A 19 0.12 14.18 20.53
CA LEU A 19 -0.53 13.69 19.33
C LEU A 19 -0.59 12.16 19.30
N LEU A 20 0.52 11.50 19.65
CA LEU A 20 0.56 10.03 19.76
C LEU A 20 -0.40 9.52 20.84
N ALA A 21 -0.47 10.20 22.00
CA ALA A 21 -1.41 9.84 23.06
C ALA A 21 -2.87 10.00 22.61
N ILE A 22 -3.21 11.05 21.90
CA ILE A 22 -4.56 11.27 21.35
C ILE A 22 -4.95 10.14 20.39
N ILE A 23 -4.06 9.78 19.47
CA ILE A 23 -4.30 8.70 18.52
C ILE A 23 -4.47 7.37 19.26
N PHE A 24 -3.58 7.07 20.21
CA PHE A 24 -3.64 5.84 20.99
C PHE A 24 -4.95 5.73 21.78
N VAL A 25 -5.33 6.77 22.51
CA VAL A 25 -6.56 6.79 23.30
C VAL A 25 -7.81 6.70 22.40
N ALA A 26 -7.85 7.46 21.32
CA ALA A 26 -8.98 7.46 20.40
C ALA A 26 -9.20 6.09 19.76
N VAL A 27 -8.13 5.46 19.29
CA VAL A 27 -8.23 4.19 18.57
C VAL A 27 -8.36 3.00 19.55
N HIS A 28 -7.56 2.96 20.62
CA HIS A 28 -7.47 1.79 21.48
C HIS A 28 -8.51 1.79 22.62
N GLN A 29 -8.77 2.94 23.24
CA GLN A 29 -9.70 3.01 24.37
C GLN A 29 -11.12 3.36 23.93
N LEU A 30 -11.26 4.29 22.97
CA LEU A 30 -12.57 4.75 22.53
C LEU A 30 -13.07 4.03 21.28
N SER A 31 -12.26 3.13 20.68
CA SER A 31 -12.57 2.40 19.45
C SER A 31 -13.08 3.31 18.31
N LEU A 32 -12.60 4.57 18.28
CA LEU A 32 -12.97 5.53 17.27
C LEU A 32 -12.19 5.28 15.97
N PRO A 33 -12.80 5.57 14.81
CA PRO A 33 -12.08 5.58 13.56
C PRO A 33 -10.87 6.52 13.61
N ILE A 34 -9.72 6.10 13.08
CA ILE A 34 -8.47 6.86 13.10
C ILE A 34 -8.62 8.25 12.48
N GLN A 35 -9.55 8.44 11.55
CA GLN A 35 -9.87 9.71 10.92
C GLN A 35 -10.32 10.75 11.95
N LEU A 36 -11.13 10.36 12.94
CA LEU A 36 -11.58 11.25 14.02
C LEU A 36 -10.41 11.61 14.95
N ALA A 37 -9.49 10.68 15.20
CA ALA A 37 -8.28 10.96 15.96
C ALA A 37 -7.43 12.04 15.25
N PHE A 38 -7.26 11.96 13.94
CA PHE A 38 -6.53 12.96 13.16
C PHE A 38 -7.20 14.33 13.17
N ILE A 39 -8.54 14.38 13.14
CA ILE A 39 -9.28 15.65 13.30
C ILE A 39 -8.97 16.27 14.68
N GLY A 40 -8.98 15.45 15.75
CA GLY A 40 -8.57 15.90 17.08
C GLY A 40 -7.14 16.44 17.12
N CYS A 41 -6.21 15.71 16.52
CA CYS A 41 -4.81 16.13 16.37
C CYS A 41 -4.68 17.47 15.63
N TRP A 42 -5.47 17.67 14.58
CA TRP A 42 -5.49 18.92 13.82
C TRP A 42 -5.86 20.12 14.70
N PHE A 43 -6.90 20.03 15.54
CA PHE A 43 -7.26 21.09 16.46
C PHE A 43 -6.14 21.41 17.46
N VAL A 44 -5.45 20.39 17.96
CA VAL A 44 -4.31 20.58 18.87
C VAL A 44 -3.16 21.31 18.17
N VAL A 45 -2.80 20.89 16.96
CA VAL A 45 -1.74 21.56 16.16
C VAL A 45 -2.10 23.00 15.84
N MET A 46 -3.35 23.27 15.49
CA MET A 46 -3.83 24.64 15.24
C MET A 46 -3.80 25.50 16.50
N GLY A 47 -4.20 24.96 17.65
CA GLY A 47 -4.10 25.61 18.96
C GLY A 47 -2.65 25.94 19.35
N PHE A 48 -1.75 24.98 19.13
CA PHE A 48 -0.32 25.15 19.39
C PHE A 48 0.31 26.20 18.46
N GLY A 49 -0.05 26.21 17.17
CA GLY A 49 0.40 27.24 16.22
C GLY A 49 -0.05 28.63 16.65
N LYS A 50 -1.29 28.76 17.16
CA LYS A 50 -1.78 30.03 17.72
C LYS A 50 -1.02 30.43 18.99
N TYR A 51 -0.68 29.48 19.86
CA TYR A 51 0.17 29.73 21.03
C TYR A 51 1.55 30.27 20.65
N LEU A 52 2.14 29.79 19.56
CA LEU A 52 3.40 30.28 19.01
C LEU A 52 3.29 31.68 18.33
N GLY A 53 2.08 32.25 18.27
CA GLY A 53 1.83 33.57 17.69
C GLY A 53 1.52 33.57 16.19
N TYR A 54 1.31 32.41 15.58
CA TYR A 54 0.91 32.34 14.17
C TYR A 54 -0.56 32.73 13.99
N HIS A 55 -0.83 33.58 13.00
CA HIS A 55 -2.20 33.92 12.61
C HIS A 55 -2.86 32.73 11.88
N TYR A 56 -4.18 32.59 12.05
CA TYR A 56 -4.96 31.53 11.43
C TYR A 56 -4.69 31.36 9.92
N HIS A 57 -4.58 32.47 9.20
CA HIS A 57 -4.31 32.46 7.76
C HIS A 57 -2.96 31.79 7.39
N HIS A 58 -1.91 31.95 8.21
CA HIS A 58 -0.62 31.25 8.01
C HIS A 58 -0.76 29.76 8.26
N LEU A 59 -1.46 29.37 9.32
CA LEU A 59 -1.72 27.96 9.64
C LEU A 59 -2.57 27.30 8.54
N GLN A 60 -3.60 27.99 8.07
CA GLN A 60 -4.43 27.52 6.96
C GLN A 60 -3.62 27.30 5.67
N LYS A 61 -2.72 28.22 5.32
CA LYS A 61 -1.83 28.05 4.16
C LYS A 61 -0.95 26.80 4.30
N GLY A 62 -0.42 26.55 5.49
CA GLY A 62 0.38 25.35 5.77
C GLY A 62 -0.45 24.06 5.58
N VAL A 63 -1.70 24.04 6.03
CA VAL A 63 -2.62 22.90 5.82
C VAL A 63 -2.89 22.70 4.33
N ILE A 64 -3.22 23.76 3.59
CA ILE A 64 -3.46 23.68 2.14
C ILE A 64 -2.23 23.16 1.42
N ALA A 65 -1.03 23.66 1.75
CA ALA A 65 0.21 23.16 1.16
C ALA A 65 0.43 21.67 1.44
N GLY A 66 0.16 21.20 2.67
CA GLY A 66 0.24 19.79 3.02
C GLY A 66 -0.75 18.92 2.24
N VAL A 67 -2.01 19.39 2.10
CA VAL A 67 -3.02 18.68 1.30
C VAL A 67 -2.60 18.63 -0.17
N THR A 68 -2.08 19.73 -0.71
CA THR A 68 -1.60 19.77 -2.10
C THR A 68 -0.48 18.77 -2.36
N GLN A 69 0.47 18.62 -1.40
CA GLN A 69 1.52 17.61 -1.50
C GLN A 69 0.99 16.16 -1.48
N GLY A 70 -0.12 15.92 -0.78
CA GLY A 70 -0.77 14.61 -0.74
C GLY A 70 -1.78 14.37 -1.88
N MET A 71 -2.05 15.37 -2.73
CA MET A 71 -3.11 15.30 -3.72
C MET A 71 -2.89 14.17 -4.74
N ASP A 72 -1.65 13.97 -5.18
CA ASP A 72 -1.32 12.92 -6.14
C ASP A 72 -1.67 11.53 -5.58
N ALA A 73 -1.34 11.26 -4.32
CA ALA A 73 -1.70 10.00 -3.67
C ALA A 73 -3.22 9.82 -3.55
N ILE A 74 -3.95 10.89 -3.22
CA ILE A 74 -5.42 10.87 -3.13
C ILE A 74 -6.04 10.56 -4.50
N MET A 75 -5.56 11.20 -5.57
CA MET A 75 -6.05 10.97 -6.92
C MET A 75 -5.78 9.55 -7.40
N ILE A 76 -4.58 9.00 -7.10
CA ILE A 76 -4.25 7.60 -7.38
C ILE A 76 -5.21 6.66 -6.65
N LEU A 77 -5.48 6.89 -5.37
CA LEU A 77 -6.40 6.04 -4.59
C LEU A 77 -7.83 6.08 -5.15
N ILE A 78 -8.31 7.24 -5.59
CA ILE A 78 -9.63 7.38 -6.23
C ILE A 78 -9.66 6.61 -7.55
N ALA A 79 -8.65 6.78 -8.40
CA ALA A 79 -8.54 6.08 -9.68
C ALA A 79 -8.46 4.57 -9.50
N VAL A 80 -7.66 4.09 -8.54
CA VAL A 80 -7.55 2.68 -8.19
C VAL A 80 -8.89 2.14 -7.67
N GLY A 81 -9.60 2.89 -6.83
CA GLY A 81 -10.93 2.49 -6.36
C GLY A 81 -11.94 2.32 -7.52
N ALA A 82 -11.95 3.25 -8.46
CA ALA A 82 -12.78 3.15 -9.66
C ALA A 82 -12.39 1.96 -10.54
N LEU A 83 -11.08 1.73 -10.72
CA LEU A 83 -10.55 0.58 -11.46
C LEU A 83 -11.01 -0.75 -10.85
N ILE A 84 -10.86 -0.91 -9.53
CA ILE A 84 -11.28 -2.11 -8.81
C ILE A 84 -12.78 -2.34 -8.97
N GLY A 85 -13.59 -1.29 -8.78
CA GLY A 85 -15.04 -1.37 -8.95
C GLY A 85 -15.42 -1.85 -10.36
N SER A 86 -14.77 -1.32 -11.39
CA SER A 86 -14.99 -1.74 -12.78
C SER A 86 -14.53 -3.17 -13.04
N TRP A 87 -13.40 -3.59 -12.46
CA TRP A 87 -12.88 -4.96 -12.61
C TRP A 87 -13.71 -6.01 -11.86
N MET A 88 -14.27 -5.63 -10.71
CA MET A 88 -15.22 -6.49 -10.00
C MET A 88 -16.49 -6.69 -10.83
N ALA A 89 -17.09 -5.59 -11.32
CA ALA A 89 -18.30 -5.65 -12.14
C ALA A 89 -18.08 -6.37 -13.47
N GLY A 90 -16.91 -6.19 -14.08
CA GLY A 90 -16.54 -6.84 -15.33
C GLY A 90 -16.09 -8.30 -15.21
N GLY A 91 -16.02 -8.85 -13.98
CA GLY A 91 -15.60 -10.25 -13.76
C GLY A 91 -14.09 -10.49 -13.87
N ILE A 92 -13.28 -9.43 -14.04
CA ILE A 92 -11.81 -9.55 -14.15
C ILE A 92 -11.20 -10.03 -12.84
N VAL A 93 -11.57 -9.40 -11.71
CA VAL A 93 -11.08 -9.81 -10.39
C VAL A 93 -11.52 -11.22 -10.03
N PRO A 94 -12.82 -11.61 -10.16
CA PRO A 94 -13.23 -12.98 -9.96
C PRO A 94 -12.45 -14.00 -10.80
N ASN A 95 -12.15 -13.67 -12.05
CA ASN A 95 -11.39 -14.54 -12.94
C ASN A 95 -9.92 -14.71 -12.49
N ILE A 96 -9.28 -13.61 -12.06
CA ILE A 96 -7.92 -13.66 -11.48
C ILE A 96 -7.91 -14.54 -10.22
N ILE A 97 -8.94 -14.40 -9.37
CA ILE A 97 -9.08 -15.23 -8.16
C ILE A 97 -9.22 -16.70 -8.55
N TYR A 98 -10.12 -17.03 -9.47
CA TYR A 98 -10.32 -18.40 -9.95
C TYR A 98 -9.02 -19.04 -10.47
N LEU A 99 -8.32 -18.33 -11.38
CA LEU A 99 -7.06 -18.82 -11.95
C LEU A 99 -5.96 -18.92 -10.88
N GLY A 100 -5.90 -17.98 -9.96
CA GLY A 100 -4.95 -18.02 -8.85
C GLY A 100 -5.17 -19.22 -7.95
N LEU A 101 -6.42 -19.48 -7.56
CA LEU A 101 -6.79 -20.65 -6.74
C LEU A 101 -6.54 -21.98 -7.45
N SER A 102 -6.66 -22.03 -8.78
CA SER A 102 -6.44 -23.24 -9.55
C SER A 102 -4.97 -23.61 -9.75
N VAL A 103 -4.04 -22.65 -9.64
CA VAL A 103 -2.62 -22.83 -9.96
C VAL A 103 -1.73 -22.74 -8.71
N MET A 104 -2.11 -21.94 -7.71
CA MET A 104 -1.28 -21.66 -6.54
C MET A 104 -1.51 -22.71 -5.44
N ASP A 105 -0.40 -23.12 -4.82
CA ASP A 105 -0.44 -23.93 -3.60
C ASP A 105 -0.65 -23.01 -2.39
N PRO A 106 -1.63 -23.29 -1.49
CA PRO A 106 -1.89 -22.52 -0.29
C PRO A 106 -0.66 -22.30 0.59
N ALA A 107 0.19 -23.32 0.73
CA ALA A 107 1.40 -23.26 1.55
C ALA A 107 2.45 -22.28 1.01
N LEU A 108 2.53 -22.13 -0.31
CA LEU A 108 3.46 -21.26 -1.00
C LEU A 108 2.83 -19.90 -1.36
N PHE A 109 1.57 -19.68 -1.02
CA PHE A 109 0.84 -18.49 -1.44
C PHE A 109 1.41 -17.18 -0.89
N LEU A 110 1.74 -17.11 0.40
CA LEU A 110 2.26 -15.89 1.01
C LEU A 110 3.59 -15.42 0.39
N PRO A 111 4.63 -16.27 0.25
CA PRO A 111 5.85 -15.87 -0.45
C PRO A 111 5.60 -15.57 -1.94
N ALA A 112 4.69 -16.28 -2.61
CA ALA A 112 4.33 -16.00 -3.99
C ALA A 112 3.66 -14.62 -4.13
N ALA A 113 2.73 -14.27 -3.26
CA ALA A 113 2.08 -12.95 -3.23
C ALA A 113 3.09 -11.83 -3.01
N PHE A 114 4.06 -12.00 -2.08
CA PHE A 114 5.15 -11.08 -1.87
C PHE A 114 5.99 -10.88 -3.13
N ILE A 115 6.43 -11.96 -3.77
CA ILE A 115 7.29 -11.92 -4.97
C ILE A 115 6.54 -11.30 -6.16
N ILE A 116 5.29 -11.69 -6.40
CA ILE A 116 4.47 -11.17 -7.50
C ILE A 116 4.28 -9.66 -7.35
N CYS A 117 3.94 -9.19 -6.14
CA CYS A 117 3.80 -7.77 -5.88
C CYS A 117 5.15 -7.04 -6.00
N ALA A 118 6.27 -7.64 -5.58
CA ALA A 118 7.59 -7.05 -5.73
C ALA A 118 8.00 -6.89 -7.20
N ILE A 119 7.79 -7.91 -8.02
CA ILE A 119 8.09 -7.87 -9.47
C ILE A 119 7.19 -6.84 -10.16
N THR A 120 5.90 -6.85 -9.87
CA THR A 120 4.94 -5.90 -10.45
C THR A 120 5.32 -4.46 -10.09
N SER A 121 5.65 -4.20 -8.83
CA SER A 121 6.05 -2.88 -8.35
C SER A 121 7.39 -2.43 -8.92
N LEU A 122 8.36 -3.34 -9.05
CA LEU A 122 9.63 -3.06 -9.71
C LEU A 122 9.43 -2.62 -11.17
N ALA A 123 8.53 -3.30 -11.87
CA ALA A 123 8.22 -3.01 -13.27
C ALA A 123 7.44 -1.69 -13.45
N THR A 124 6.50 -1.41 -12.57
CA THR A 124 5.63 -0.21 -12.66
C THR A 124 6.23 1.02 -11.99
N GLY A 125 7.11 0.84 -11.01
CA GLY A 125 7.70 1.94 -10.23
C GLY A 125 6.74 2.59 -9.24
N THR A 126 5.66 1.90 -8.81
CA THR A 126 4.68 2.44 -7.88
C THR A 126 4.19 1.41 -6.88
N SER A 127 4.33 1.72 -5.60
CA SER A 127 3.81 0.88 -4.51
C SER A 127 2.29 0.95 -4.41
N PHE A 128 1.70 2.14 -4.51
CA PHE A 128 0.24 2.33 -4.43
C PHE A 128 -0.49 1.69 -5.61
N GLY A 129 0.01 1.88 -6.84
CA GLY A 129 -0.55 1.24 -8.03
C GLY A 129 -0.50 -0.29 -7.94
N THR A 130 0.61 -0.85 -7.46
CA THR A 130 0.76 -2.29 -7.27
C THR A 130 -0.14 -2.84 -6.16
N ALA A 131 -0.20 -2.16 -5.00
CA ALA A 131 -1.09 -2.56 -3.91
C ALA A 131 -2.56 -2.54 -4.35
N GLY A 132 -2.96 -1.53 -5.13
CA GLY A 132 -4.32 -1.39 -5.65
C GLY A 132 -4.67 -2.32 -6.82
N THR A 133 -3.71 -2.97 -7.45
CA THR A 133 -3.94 -3.90 -8.57
C THR A 133 -3.59 -5.34 -8.17
N ALA A 134 -2.31 -5.70 -8.25
CA ALA A 134 -1.83 -7.02 -7.88
C ALA A 134 -2.12 -7.37 -6.40
N GLY A 135 -1.98 -6.39 -5.48
CA GLY A 135 -2.25 -6.60 -4.05
C GLY A 135 -3.70 -7.02 -3.78
N ILE A 136 -4.66 -6.38 -4.44
CA ILE A 136 -6.09 -6.74 -4.27
C ILE A 136 -6.40 -8.10 -4.86
N ALA A 137 -5.80 -8.43 -6.02
CA ALA A 137 -5.92 -9.77 -6.57
C ALA A 137 -5.40 -10.84 -5.58
N MET A 138 -4.24 -10.60 -4.97
CA MET A 138 -3.69 -11.49 -3.93
C MET A 138 -4.61 -11.55 -2.70
N MET A 139 -5.22 -10.45 -2.28
CA MET A 139 -6.21 -10.46 -1.18
C MET A 139 -7.39 -11.37 -1.49
N GLY A 140 -7.91 -11.34 -2.73
CA GLY A 140 -9.00 -12.21 -3.16
C GLY A 140 -8.63 -13.70 -3.18
N ILE A 141 -7.44 -14.03 -3.69
CA ILE A 141 -6.91 -15.40 -3.71
C ILE A 141 -6.68 -15.90 -2.28
N GLY A 142 -6.04 -15.08 -1.43
CA GLY A 142 -5.79 -15.43 -0.03
C GLY A 142 -7.06 -15.65 0.78
N ALA A 143 -8.13 -14.89 0.51
CA ALA A 143 -9.45 -15.14 1.08
C ALA A 143 -10.04 -16.48 0.63
N GLY A 144 -9.81 -16.88 -0.63
CA GLY A 144 -10.21 -18.19 -1.13
C GLY A 144 -9.48 -19.36 -0.46
N PHE A 145 -8.24 -19.14 0.01
CA PHE A 145 -7.48 -20.11 0.81
C PHE A 145 -7.74 -20.02 2.33
N ASP A 146 -8.71 -19.20 2.75
CA ASP A 146 -9.06 -18.95 4.16
C ASP A 146 -7.86 -18.43 5.00
N LEU A 147 -6.95 -17.70 4.36
CA LEU A 147 -5.80 -17.11 5.04
C LEU A 147 -6.18 -15.80 5.74
N PRO A 148 -5.59 -15.50 6.92
CA PRO A 148 -5.85 -14.25 7.61
C PRO A 148 -5.56 -13.03 6.72
N PRO A 149 -6.52 -12.11 6.51
CA PRO A 149 -6.36 -10.97 5.61
C PRO A 149 -5.16 -10.09 5.93
N ALA A 150 -4.82 -9.98 7.22
CA ALA A 150 -3.67 -9.19 7.68
C ALA A 150 -2.32 -9.75 7.17
N LEU A 151 -2.18 -11.07 7.10
CA LEU A 151 -0.96 -11.71 6.57
C LEU A 151 -0.84 -11.54 5.07
N VAL A 152 -1.94 -11.72 4.35
CA VAL A 152 -1.99 -11.54 2.89
C VAL A 152 -1.69 -10.08 2.53
N ALA A 153 -2.33 -9.14 3.23
CA ALA A 153 -2.05 -7.71 3.07
C ALA A 153 -0.58 -7.38 3.38
N GLY A 154 -0.05 -7.95 4.47
CA GLY A 154 1.35 -7.79 4.86
C GLY A 154 2.31 -8.25 3.75
N ALA A 155 2.09 -9.42 3.16
CA ALA A 155 2.90 -9.96 2.07
C ALA A 155 2.81 -9.07 0.81
N ALA A 156 1.60 -8.73 0.39
CA ALA A 156 1.36 -7.92 -0.81
C ALA A 156 1.95 -6.49 -0.67
N ILE A 157 1.71 -5.82 0.44
CA ILE A 157 2.22 -4.46 0.69
C ILE A 157 3.75 -4.48 0.81
N SER A 158 4.32 -5.43 1.55
CA SER A 158 5.77 -5.54 1.68
C SER A 158 6.45 -5.74 0.32
N GLY A 159 5.90 -6.61 -0.53
CA GLY A 159 6.37 -6.80 -1.89
C GLY A 159 6.27 -5.52 -2.72
N ALA A 160 5.13 -4.85 -2.69
CA ALA A 160 4.91 -3.60 -3.42
C ALA A 160 5.91 -2.50 -3.03
N TYR A 161 6.21 -2.36 -1.73
CA TYR A 161 7.21 -1.39 -1.26
C TYR A 161 8.64 -1.71 -1.67
N VAL A 162 9.01 -2.98 -1.61
CA VAL A 162 10.36 -3.42 -2.02
C VAL A 162 10.58 -3.16 -3.50
N GLY A 163 9.62 -3.53 -4.34
CA GLY A 163 9.71 -3.30 -5.78
C GLY A 163 9.82 -1.83 -6.13
N ASP A 164 9.00 -0.99 -5.51
CA ASP A 164 9.00 0.46 -5.70
C ASP A 164 10.38 1.06 -5.38
N LYS A 165 10.95 0.75 -4.22
CA LYS A 165 12.25 1.27 -3.80
C LYS A 165 13.43 0.88 -4.71
N LEU A 166 13.35 -0.27 -5.35
CA LEU A 166 14.39 -0.77 -6.24
C LEU A 166 14.17 -0.39 -7.70
N SER A 167 13.00 0.17 -8.03
CA SER A 167 12.66 0.57 -9.40
C SER A 167 13.35 1.87 -9.79
N PRO A 168 14.03 1.91 -10.94
CA PRO A 168 14.51 3.16 -11.52
C PRO A 168 13.37 4.05 -12.04
N LEU A 169 12.17 3.52 -12.09
CA LEU A 169 10.96 4.21 -12.53
C LEU A 169 10.22 4.89 -11.38
N SER A 170 10.57 4.60 -10.13
CA SER A 170 9.91 5.13 -8.94
C SER A 170 10.26 6.60 -8.70
N ASP A 171 9.22 7.42 -8.52
CA ASP A 171 9.37 8.84 -8.20
C ASP A 171 10.11 9.03 -6.88
N THR A 172 9.85 8.18 -5.87
CA THR A 172 10.49 8.26 -4.56
C THR A 172 11.99 7.96 -4.66
N THR A 173 12.39 6.98 -5.46
CA THR A 173 13.79 6.60 -5.69
C THR A 173 14.52 7.70 -6.47
N VAL A 174 13.91 8.22 -7.52
CA VAL A 174 14.45 9.31 -8.35
C VAL A 174 14.62 10.59 -7.52
N MET A 175 13.59 10.96 -6.74
CA MET A 175 13.62 12.14 -5.89
C MET A 175 14.71 12.03 -4.82
N THR A 176 14.84 10.87 -4.17
CA THR A 176 15.89 10.65 -3.15
C THR A 176 17.29 10.79 -3.75
N ALA A 177 17.55 10.16 -4.89
CA ALA A 177 18.84 10.26 -5.58
C ALA A 177 19.15 11.70 -5.97
N SER A 178 18.16 12.46 -6.45
CA SER A 178 18.29 13.86 -6.83
C SER A 178 18.57 14.76 -5.61
N MET A 179 17.86 14.59 -4.50
CA MET A 179 18.07 15.35 -3.27
C MET A 179 19.45 15.09 -2.66
N CYS A 180 19.93 13.85 -2.73
CA CYS A 180 21.27 13.48 -2.26
C CYS A 180 22.37 13.81 -3.27
N GLN A 181 22.04 14.34 -4.46
CA GLN A 181 22.98 14.65 -5.54
C GLN A 181 23.84 13.46 -5.95
N VAL A 182 23.28 12.25 -5.93
CA VAL A 182 23.96 11.01 -6.33
C VAL A 182 23.36 10.46 -7.62
N ASN A 183 24.15 9.66 -8.33
CA ASN A 183 23.66 8.97 -9.52
C ASN A 183 22.58 7.95 -9.14
N LEU A 184 21.44 7.93 -9.85
CA LEU A 184 20.31 7.05 -9.60
C LEU A 184 20.69 5.56 -9.54
N ILE A 185 21.51 5.10 -10.48
CA ILE A 185 21.95 3.71 -10.55
C ILE A 185 22.88 3.35 -9.38
N ALA A 186 23.74 4.28 -8.96
CA ALA A 186 24.59 4.11 -7.79
C ALA A 186 23.74 4.03 -6.50
N HIS A 187 22.71 4.86 -6.39
CA HIS A 187 21.76 4.83 -5.30
C HIS A 187 21.02 3.48 -5.23
N ILE A 188 20.47 3.00 -6.36
CA ILE A 188 19.77 1.70 -6.42
C ILE A 188 20.72 0.56 -6.05
N LYS A 189 21.95 0.55 -6.58
CA LYS A 189 22.96 -0.46 -6.21
C LYS A 189 23.25 -0.45 -4.71
N SER A 190 23.36 0.71 -4.09
CA SER A 190 23.56 0.82 -2.64
C SER A 190 22.36 0.26 -1.87
N MET A 191 21.14 0.54 -2.32
CA MET A 191 19.92 0.02 -1.69
C MET A 191 19.80 -1.50 -1.81
N LEU A 192 20.32 -2.13 -2.86
CA LEU A 192 20.30 -3.59 -3.02
C LEU A 192 20.99 -4.32 -1.85
N TYR A 193 22.09 -3.77 -1.31
CA TYR A 193 22.80 -4.37 -0.17
C TYR A 193 21.94 -4.49 1.08
N VAL A 194 20.97 -3.59 1.27
CA VAL A 194 20.05 -3.62 2.42
C VAL A 194 18.76 -4.36 2.05
N SER A 195 18.23 -4.09 0.86
CA SER A 195 16.91 -4.60 0.46
C SER A 195 16.93 -6.08 0.14
N VAL A 196 17.98 -6.61 -0.51
CA VAL A 196 18.03 -8.04 -0.87
C VAL A 196 18.06 -8.96 0.35
N PRO A 197 18.91 -8.74 1.37
CA PRO A 197 18.85 -9.53 2.60
C PRO A 197 17.48 -9.42 3.30
N ALA A 198 16.90 -8.21 3.38
CA ALA A 198 15.59 -8.02 3.97
C ALA A 198 14.49 -8.77 3.21
N CYS A 199 14.52 -8.77 1.86
CA CYS A 199 13.60 -9.54 1.02
C CYS A 199 13.72 -11.05 1.26
N ILE A 200 14.94 -11.55 1.36
CA ILE A 200 15.19 -13.00 1.61
C ILE A 200 14.60 -13.37 2.98
N ILE A 201 14.88 -12.58 4.02
CA ILE A 201 14.35 -12.81 5.37
C ILE A 201 12.81 -12.75 5.36
N ALA A 202 12.22 -11.75 4.71
CA ALA A 202 10.77 -11.62 4.60
C ALA A 202 10.15 -12.81 3.84
N CYS A 203 10.76 -13.22 2.72
CA CYS A 203 10.29 -14.35 1.93
C CYS A 203 10.32 -15.66 2.74
N ILE A 204 11.42 -15.89 3.49
CA ILE A 204 11.55 -17.04 4.40
C ILE A 204 10.50 -16.95 5.53
N ALA A 205 10.29 -15.78 6.12
CA ALA A 205 9.29 -15.60 7.16
C ALA A 205 7.88 -15.89 6.64
N PHE A 206 7.51 -15.38 5.46
CA PHE A 206 6.23 -15.69 4.82
C PHE A 206 6.08 -17.16 4.46
N LEU A 207 7.18 -17.82 4.04
CA LEU A 207 7.18 -19.27 3.78
C LEU A 207 6.94 -20.05 5.06
N LEU A 208 7.66 -19.75 6.15
CA LEU A 208 7.50 -20.45 7.43
C LEU A 208 6.09 -20.26 8.01
N VAL A 209 5.54 -19.04 7.90
CA VAL A 209 4.18 -18.75 8.32
C VAL A 209 3.18 -19.50 7.44
N GLY A 210 3.37 -19.50 6.10
CA GLY A 210 2.53 -20.24 5.17
C GLY A 210 2.49 -21.74 5.46
N LEU A 211 3.65 -22.35 5.69
CA LEU A 211 3.75 -23.79 6.05
C LEU A 211 3.16 -24.13 7.43
N GLY A 212 3.01 -23.14 8.30
CA GLY A 212 2.44 -23.31 9.65
C GLY A 212 0.90 -23.30 9.69
N PHE A 213 0.24 -22.95 8.59
CA PHE A 213 -1.23 -23.01 8.51
C PHE A 213 -1.69 -24.43 8.17
N ASP A 214 -2.81 -24.82 8.81
CA ASP A 214 -3.48 -26.09 8.50
C ASP A 214 -4.25 -25.92 7.16
N HIS A 215 -3.75 -26.57 6.12
CA HIS A 215 -4.26 -26.41 4.75
C HIS A 215 -5.44 -27.36 4.42
N ASP A 216 -5.79 -28.28 5.34
CA ASP A 216 -6.86 -29.27 5.11
C ASP A 216 -8.26 -28.63 4.95
N GLY A 217 -8.48 -27.47 5.59
CA GLY A 217 -9.70 -26.68 5.41
C GLY A 217 -9.69 -25.77 4.16
N GLY A 218 -8.52 -25.29 3.76
CA GLY A 218 -8.38 -24.26 2.71
C GLY A 218 -8.67 -24.79 1.29
N THR A 219 -8.39 -26.05 1.00
CA THR A 219 -8.70 -26.66 -0.31
C THR A 219 -10.21 -26.79 -0.54
N GLY A 220 -10.98 -27.09 0.49
CA GLY A 220 -12.45 -27.16 0.43
C GLY A 220 -13.07 -25.77 0.21
N THR A 221 -12.56 -24.75 0.90
CA THR A 221 -13.01 -23.36 0.74
C THR A 221 -12.65 -22.83 -0.65
N ALA A 222 -11.42 -23.10 -1.12
CA ALA A 222 -10.98 -22.71 -2.47
C ALA A 222 -11.89 -23.29 -3.56
N GLN A 223 -12.26 -24.57 -3.45
CA GLN A 223 -13.17 -25.20 -4.40
C GLN A 223 -14.55 -24.56 -4.38
N GLN A 224 -15.12 -24.29 -3.20
CA GLN A 224 -16.42 -23.60 -3.08
C GLN A 224 -16.40 -22.21 -3.70
N VAL A 225 -15.31 -21.44 -3.50
CA VAL A 225 -15.14 -20.12 -4.10
C VAL A 225 -15.02 -20.22 -5.63
N MET A 226 -14.26 -21.20 -6.13
CA MET A 226 -14.13 -21.43 -7.59
C MET A 226 -15.47 -21.80 -8.20
N ASP A 227 -16.23 -22.69 -7.58
CA ASP A 227 -17.55 -23.11 -8.06
C ASP A 227 -18.54 -21.93 -8.06
N ALA A 228 -18.54 -21.10 -7.02
CA ALA A 228 -19.37 -19.91 -6.94
C ALA A 228 -19.01 -18.89 -8.04
N ILE A 229 -17.74 -18.70 -8.34
CA ILE A 229 -17.29 -17.82 -9.42
C ILE A 229 -17.70 -18.37 -10.77
N ALA A 230 -17.52 -19.67 -11.01
CA ALA A 230 -17.84 -20.32 -12.28
C ALA A 230 -19.34 -20.29 -12.63
N VAL A 231 -20.22 -20.24 -11.61
CA VAL A 231 -21.67 -20.09 -11.83
C VAL A 231 -22.05 -18.69 -12.33
N HIS A 232 -21.35 -17.64 -11.87
CA HIS A 232 -21.75 -16.25 -12.12
C HIS A 232 -20.92 -15.54 -13.20
N TYR A 233 -19.71 -16.04 -13.48
CA TYR A 233 -18.77 -15.40 -14.41
C TYR A 233 -18.24 -16.39 -15.44
N THR A 234 -18.01 -15.90 -16.66
CA THR A 234 -17.33 -16.69 -17.69
C THR A 234 -15.84 -16.73 -17.40
N ILE A 235 -15.29 -17.93 -17.18
CA ILE A 235 -13.87 -18.12 -16.92
C ILE A 235 -13.12 -18.20 -18.24
N GLY A 236 -12.05 -17.38 -18.38
CA GLY A 236 -11.22 -17.41 -19.56
C GLY A 236 -9.98 -16.53 -19.44
N TRP A 237 -8.89 -16.96 -20.04
CA TRP A 237 -7.61 -16.21 -20.04
C TRP A 237 -7.71 -14.81 -20.65
N TYR A 238 -8.65 -14.59 -21.57
CA TYR A 238 -8.90 -13.30 -22.18
C TYR A 238 -9.36 -12.23 -21.18
N MET A 239 -9.94 -12.64 -20.04
CA MET A 239 -10.32 -11.74 -18.95
C MET A 239 -9.10 -11.14 -18.25
N LEU A 240 -7.90 -11.70 -18.43
CA LEU A 240 -6.65 -11.11 -17.91
C LEU A 240 -6.14 -9.95 -18.77
N LEU A 241 -6.60 -9.84 -20.02
CA LEU A 241 -6.12 -8.79 -20.96
C LEU A 241 -6.22 -7.38 -20.38
N PRO A 242 -7.34 -6.93 -19.77
CA PRO A 242 -7.40 -5.59 -19.19
C PRO A 242 -6.38 -5.36 -18.08
N ALA A 243 -6.13 -6.35 -17.24
CA ALA A 243 -5.13 -6.27 -16.20
C ALA A 243 -3.70 -6.16 -16.78
N LEU A 244 -3.39 -6.97 -17.79
CA LEU A 244 -2.12 -6.92 -18.49
C LEU A 244 -1.92 -5.60 -19.25
N ILE A 245 -2.99 -5.05 -19.85
CA ILE A 245 -2.95 -3.74 -20.51
C ILE A 245 -2.63 -2.64 -19.50
N VAL A 246 -3.30 -2.63 -18.34
CA VAL A 246 -3.04 -1.62 -17.29
C VAL A 246 -1.59 -1.71 -16.79
N ILE A 247 -1.09 -2.92 -16.52
CA ILE A 247 0.31 -3.11 -16.12
C ILE A 247 1.25 -2.63 -17.24
N GLY A 248 0.97 -2.97 -18.50
CA GLY A 248 1.74 -2.53 -19.64
C GLY A 248 1.78 -1.00 -19.82
N LEU A 249 0.62 -0.33 -19.64
CA LEU A 249 0.52 1.14 -19.71
C LEU A 249 1.32 1.80 -18.56
N LEU A 250 1.25 1.25 -17.34
CA LEU A 250 2.06 1.72 -16.22
C LEU A 250 3.57 1.59 -16.50
N MET A 251 4.00 0.46 -17.10
CA MET A 251 5.40 0.27 -17.50
C MET A 251 5.85 1.26 -18.58
N MET A 252 4.94 1.70 -19.46
CA MET A 252 5.23 2.70 -20.51
C MET A 252 5.28 4.13 -19.99
N ARG A 253 5.11 4.37 -18.69
CA ARG A 253 5.07 5.71 -18.06
C ARG A 253 4.06 6.66 -18.70
N LEU A 254 2.99 6.15 -19.24
CA LEU A 254 1.91 7.02 -19.67
C LEU A 254 1.29 7.67 -18.44
N PRO A 255 1.10 9.00 -18.44
CA PRO A 255 0.49 9.67 -17.31
C PRO A 255 -0.86 9.02 -17.01
N SER A 256 -1.06 8.68 -15.73
CA SER A 256 -2.30 8.04 -15.26
C SER A 256 -3.50 9.01 -15.24
N PHE A 257 -3.24 10.29 -15.64
CA PHE A 257 -4.24 11.34 -15.75
C PHE A 257 -3.94 12.21 -16.99
#